data_082a7c9af261a7d222a3b10ac13f0b32
#
_entry.id   082a7c9af261a7d222a3b10ac13f0b32
#
_cell.length_a   1.000
_cell.length_b   1.000
_cell.length_c   1.000
_cell.angle_alpha   90.00
_cell.angle_beta   90.00
_cell.angle_gamma   90.00
#
_symmetry.space_group_name_H-M   'P 1'
#
loop_
_entity.id
_entity.type
_entity.pdbx_description
1 polymer ?
#
loop_
_entity_poly.entity_id
_entity_poly.type
_entity_poly.pdbx_seq_one_letter_code
_entity_poly.pdbx_strand_id
1 'polypeptide(L)'
;MKRIILLAITVAAMGMTADALTGDVNGDGTVNISDVNSVINTILTDGTSVAADVNSDGTVNIGDVNMLIEIILSGGADDDITPKEIALDDSELDEPAEVIPDDEDDLDYGDYVENTVWSTTVHIAFDGETATVTGNPSTVNVAIDGAHVTITTTTKRVRYVVTGTTTNGSLKFYSEKKFQLQLDGVDITNPTGAAVNNQCGKSFYLVINEGTVNTLRDGDNYTMVEDEDQKAALFSEGQILVSGKGKLNIYSTGKNCIASDDYVFVRPGCHLYLNSTSGHGIKAKDYVHIKGGVINMEIAADGAKGINCDSLVYITGGRTTIITSGTTLIETDGEGNPTTTGCAGVKADDNMTMTGGTLNIKCSGNDAKGINVAQPLLFSGGELNVVCTGKQKSIAPKGVKCDTDCTIQGGTFYSCAPKGRALDVDGTLTIADGYTTLNDADPRLLEISF
;
A
#
# COMPACT_ATOMS: atom_id res chain seq x y z
N MET A 1 23.36 -29.06 76.07
CA MET A 1 24.00 -28.01 75.28
C MET A 1 23.36 -27.92 73.91
N LYS A 2 22.40 -27.02 73.72
CA LYS A 2 21.77 -26.78 72.43
C LYS A 2 22.43 -25.56 71.80
N ARG A 3 23.07 -25.75 70.64
CA ARG A 3 23.65 -24.66 69.84
C ARG A 3 22.53 -24.07 69.00
N ILE A 4 22.25 -22.78 69.20
CA ILE A 4 21.37 -21.96 68.34
C ILE A 4 22.25 -21.46 67.22
N ILE A 5 21.90 -21.82 65.98
CA ILE A 5 22.49 -21.24 64.74
C ILE A 5 21.60 -20.05 64.35
N LEU A 6 22.20 -18.85 64.42
CA LEU A 6 21.59 -17.61 63.97
C LEU A 6 21.82 -17.49 62.45
N LEU A 7 20.79 -17.65 61.68
CA LEU A 7 20.84 -17.45 60.24
C LEU A 7 20.57 -15.95 59.93
N ALA A 8 21.61 -15.24 59.51
CA ALA A 8 21.48 -13.87 59.05
C ALA A 8 20.99 -13.88 57.59
N ILE A 9 19.74 -13.43 57.40
CA ILE A 9 19.17 -13.19 56.07
C ILE A 9 19.63 -11.80 55.63
N THR A 10 20.60 -11.76 54.71
CA THR A 10 20.92 -10.53 53.94
C THR A 10 19.87 -10.33 52.88
N VAL A 11 18.97 -9.37 53.07
CA VAL A 11 18.08 -8.87 52.01
C VAL A 11 18.95 -8.02 51.09
N ALA A 12 19.26 -8.57 49.92
CA ALA A 12 19.80 -7.78 48.81
C ALA A 12 18.66 -6.92 48.28
N ALA A 13 18.72 -5.61 48.53
CA ALA A 13 17.88 -4.66 47.83
C ALA A 13 18.33 -4.67 46.37
N MET A 14 17.56 -5.31 45.51
CA MET A 14 17.62 -5.07 44.07
C MET A 14 17.13 -3.64 43.84
N GLY A 15 18.06 -2.72 43.65
CA GLY A 15 17.74 -1.40 43.10
C GLY A 15 17.24 -1.60 41.70
N MET A 16 15.96 -1.31 41.47
CA MET A 16 15.47 -1.07 40.14
C MET A 16 16.19 0.19 39.67
N THR A 17 17.15 0.04 38.78
CA THR A 17 17.67 1.14 37.99
C THR A 17 16.52 1.51 37.03
N ALA A 18 15.87 2.63 37.24
CA ALA A 18 15.10 3.24 36.17
C ALA A 18 16.08 3.47 35.01
N ASP A 19 15.81 2.95 33.86
CA ASP A 19 16.57 3.25 32.65
C ASP A 19 16.58 4.78 32.49
N ALA A 20 17.77 5.38 32.49
CA ALA A 20 17.90 6.81 32.33
C ALA A 20 17.44 7.20 30.93
N LEU A 21 16.49 8.09 30.84
CA LEU A 21 15.94 8.59 29.57
C LEU A 21 17.08 9.27 28.80
N THR A 22 17.37 8.82 27.58
CA THR A 22 18.44 9.38 26.75
C THR A 22 18.17 10.86 26.47
N GLY A 23 19.07 11.74 26.93
CA GLY A 23 18.91 13.18 26.80
C GLY A 23 18.34 13.87 28.05
N ASP A 24 17.88 13.16 29.07
CA ASP A 24 17.54 13.72 30.38
C ASP A 24 18.83 13.94 31.17
N VAL A 25 19.48 15.08 30.90
CA VAL A 25 20.79 15.44 31.45
C VAL A 25 20.69 15.94 32.89
N ASN A 26 19.57 16.58 33.22
CA ASN A 26 19.31 17.14 34.54
C ASN A 26 18.64 16.16 35.51
N GLY A 27 18.15 15.00 35.00
CA GLY A 27 17.53 13.93 35.80
C GLY A 27 16.12 14.27 36.31
N ASP A 28 15.41 15.19 35.65
CA ASP A 28 14.06 15.58 36.06
C ASP A 28 12.95 14.70 35.47
N GLY A 29 13.31 13.73 34.64
CA GLY A 29 12.40 12.77 33.99
C GLY A 29 11.79 13.28 32.68
N THR A 30 12.25 14.45 32.19
CA THR A 30 11.78 15.03 30.92
C THR A 30 12.95 15.50 30.07
N VAL A 31 12.92 15.29 28.77
CA VAL A 31 13.94 15.80 27.83
C VAL A 31 13.43 17.09 27.19
N ASN A 32 14.02 18.21 27.58
CA ASN A 32 13.56 19.54 27.15
C ASN A 32 14.72 20.56 27.13
N ILE A 33 14.40 21.85 26.93
CA ILE A 33 15.40 22.94 26.87
C ILE A 33 16.24 23.09 28.15
N SER A 34 15.75 22.59 29.29
CA SER A 34 16.53 22.61 30.55
C SER A 34 17.74 21.68 30.49
N ASP A 35 17.64 20.56 29.76
CA ASP A 35 18.73 19.64 29.52
C ASP A 35 19.78 20.24 28.60
N VAL A 36 19.36 20.95 27.54
CA VAL A 36 20.27 21.73 26.69
C VAL A 36 21.09 22.70 27.52
N ASN A 37 20.43 23.41 28.43
CA ASN A 37 21.13 24.33 29.35
C ASN A 37 22.10 23.61 30.29
N SER A 38 21.77 22.37 30.69
CA SER A 38 22.63 21.51 31.52
C SER A 38 23.87 21.06 30.78
N VAL A 39 23.77 20.66 29.52
CA VAL A 39 24.92 20.34 28.64
C VAL A 39 25.79 21.59 28.45
N ILE A 40 25.18 22.74 28.10
CA ILE A 40 25.91 24.00 27.88
C ILE A 40 26.66 24.38 29.16
N ASN A 41 26.03 24.29 30.34
CA ASN A 41 26.68 24.60 31.60
C ASN A 41 27.85 23.66 31.90
N THR A 42 27.73 22.36 31.57
CA THR A 42 28.82 21.36 31.70
C THR A 42 29.99 21.76 30.81
N ILE A 43 29.74 22.19 29.57
CA ILE A 43 30.78 22.64 28.63
C ILE A 43 31.49 23.89 29.17
N LEU A 44 30.73 24.88 29.66
CA LEU A 44 31.27 26.17 30.15
C LEU A 44 32.07 26.04 31.42
N THR A 45 31.88 24.98 32.21
CA THR A 45 32.57 24.75 33.49
C THR A 45 33.68 23.70 33.38
N ASP A 46 34.07 23.26 32.16
CA ASP A 46 34.98 22.16 31.88
C ASP A 46 34.63 20.89 32.69
N GLY A 47 33.30 20.72 32.92
CA GLY A 47 32.77 19.59 33.67
C GLY A 47 32.76 18.30 32.82
N THR A 48 32.82 17.16 33.51
CA THR A 48 32.61 15.85 32.89
C THR A 48 31.36 15.24 33.48
N SER A 49 30.38 14.92 32.62
CA SER A 49 29.13 14.24 32.98
C SER A 49 28.81 13.21 31.93
N VAL A 50 28.66 11.96 32.34
CA VAL A 50 28.24 10.88 31.40
C VAL A 50 26.85 11.16 30.82
N ALA A 51 25.95 11.79 31.58
CA ALA A 51 24.65 12.17 31.12
C ALA A 51 24.68 13.31 30.08
N ALA A 52 25.75 14.14 30.10
CA ALA A 52 25.91 15.25 29.15
C ALA A 52 26.60 14.84 27.83
N ASP A 53 27.25 13.68 27.78
CA ASP A 53 27.77 13.05 26.55
C ASP A 53 26.61 12.29 25.88
N VAL A 54 25.74 13.08 25.24
CA VAL A 54 24.47 12.60 24.67
C VAL A 54 24.70 11.75 23.42
N ASN A 55 25.76 12.07 22.65
CA ASN A 55 26.12 11.35 21.43
C ASN A 55 27.07 10.14 21.69
N SER A 56 27.51 9.96 22.94
CA SER A 56 28.37 8.87 23.38
C SER A 56 29.71 8.79 22.63
N ASP A 57 30.29 9.95 22.24
CA ASP A 57 31.61 10.02 21.58
C ASP A 57 32.77 10.13 22.62
N GLY A 58 32.47 10.23 23.90
CA GLY A 58 33.39 10.32 25.00
C GLY A 58 33.83 11.76 25.34
N THR A 59 33.25 12.77 24.71
CA THR A 59 33.57 14.19 24.96
C THR A 59 32.30 15.05 25.03
N VAL A 60 32.14 15.83 26.09
CA VAL A 60 31.02 16.77 26.21
C VAL A 60 31.34 18.06 25.48
N ASN A 61 30.66 18.30 24.34
CA ASN A 61 30.91 19.44 23.47
C ASN A 61 29.64 19.91 22.74
N ILE A 62 29.76 20.80 21.76
CA ILE A 62 28.63 21.33 20.99
C ILE A 62 27.90 20.23 20.16
N GLY A 63 28.55 19.10 19.91
CA GLY A 63 27.93 17.94 19.26
C GLY A 63 26.78 17.38 20.10
N ASP A 64 26.94 17.33 21.44
CA ASP A 64 25.92 16.87 22.39
C ASP A 64 24.74 17.83 22.45
N VAL A 65 25.02 19.14 22.41
CA VAL A 65 23.98 20.17 22.32
C VAL A 65 23.15 19.98 21.05
N ASN A 66 23.79 19.76 19.91
CA ASN A 66 23.09 19.53 18.64
C ASN A 66 22.28 18.23 18.68
N MET A 67 22.87 17.13 19.19
CA MET A 67 22.17 15.86 19.36
C MET A 67 20.95 15.99 20.28
N LEU A 68 21.09 16.73 21.39
CA LEU A 68 19.99 16.95 22.33
C LEU A 68 18.89 17.84 21.71
N ILE A 69 19.26 18.84 20.93
CA ILE A 69 18.30 19.63 20.16
C ILE A 69 17.56 18.76 19.14
N GLU A 70 18.25 17.86 18.46
CA GLU A 70 17.60 16.88 17.55
C GLU A 70 16.63 15.97 18.31
N ILE A 71 17.01 15.46 19.50
CA ILE A 71 16.14 14.67 20.37
C ILE A 71 14.89 15.47 20.76
N ILE A 72 15.03 16.73 21.19
CA ILE A 72 13.92 17.59 21.57
C ILE A 72 13.01 17.92 20.37
N LEU A 73 13.60 18.24 19.21
CA LEU A 73 12.86 18.56 17.99
C LEU A 73 12.20 17.32 17.37
N SER A 74 12.75 16.12 17.62
CA SER A 74 12.14 14.84 17.24
C SER A 74 11.07 14.36 18.23
N GLY A 75 10.78 15.16 19.30
CA GLY A 75 9.75 14.85 20.30
C GLY A 75 10.27 14.14 21.55
N GLY A 76 11.60 14.14 21.81
CA GLY A 76 12.24 13.85 23.10
C GLY A 76 11.79 12.58 23.81
N ALA A 77 11.55 11.52 23.24
CA ALA A 77 11.55 10.16 23.80
C ALA A 77 11.36 9.16 22.68
N ASP A 78 12.36 8.40 22.37
CA ASP A 78 12.15 7.07 21.87
C ASP A 78 11.29 6.33 22.91
N ASP A 79 10.27 5.65 22.46
CA ASP A 79 9.65 4.48 23.05
C ASP A 79 8.30 4.57 23.78
N ASP A 80 7.56 5.66 23.78
CA ASP A 80 6.26 5.61 24.47
C ASP A 80 5.05 5.38 23.54
N ILE A 81 5.24 5.44 22.21
CA ILE A 81 4.16 5.11 21.27
C ILE A 81 4.38 3.72 20.70
N THR A 82 3.58 2.76 21.16
CA THR A 82 3.48 1.43 20.55
C THR A 82 2.43 1.48 19.43
N PRO A 83 2.84 1.44 18.16
CA PRO A 83 1.89 1.46 17.05
C PRO A 83 0.98 0.22 17.08
N LYS A 84 -0.25 0.38 16.59
CA LYS A 84 -1.14 -0.75 16.32
C LYS A 84 -0.45 -1.73 15.36
N GLU A 85 -0.53 -3.03 15.64
CA GLU A 85 0.00 -4.02 14.73
C GLU A 85 -0.90 -4.15 13.51
N ILE A 86 -0.29 -4.15 12.33
CA ILE A 86 -0.97 -4.37 11.04
C ILE A 86 -0.27 -5.55 10.36
N ALA A 87 -1.06 -6.56 10.04
CA ALA A 87 -0.65 -7.76 9.31
C ALA A 87 -1.65 -8.04 8.18
N LEU A 88 -1.20 -8.80 7.18
CA LEU A 88 -2.09 -9.30 6.13
C LEU A 88 -3.18 -10.18 6.74
N ASP A 89 -4.38 -10.06 6.21
CA ASP A 89 -5.53 -10.82 6.64
C ASP A 89 -6.29 -11.36 5.42
N ASP A 90 -6.27 -12.68 5.23
CA ASP A 90 -6.92 -13.39 4.13
C ASP A 90 -8.24 -14.04 4.58
N SER A 91 -8.76 -13.68 5.76
CA SER A 91 -10.05 -14.18 6.22
C SER A 91 -11.19 -13.66 5.35
N GLU A 92 -12.20 -14.50 5.18
CA GLU A 92 -13.41 -14.14 4.45
C GLU A 92 -14.09 -12.90 5.08
N LEU A 93 -14.66 -12.06 4.24
CA LEU A 93 -15.49 -10.94 4.64
C LEU A 93 -16.96 -11.29 4.43
N ASP A 94 -17.78 -11.02 5.45
CA ASP A 94 -19.24 -11.04 5.32
C ASP A 94 -19.69 -9.70 4.72
N GLU A 95 -19.61 -9.59 3.40
CA GLU A 95 -20.02 -8.41 2.66
C GLU A 95 -21.52 -8.47 2.34
N PRO A 96 -22.23 -7.35 2.40
CA PRO A 96 -23.62 -7.30 1.95
C PRO A 96 -23.72 -7.67 0.48
N ALA A 97 -24.84 -8.27 0.09
CA ALA A 97 -25.08 -8.57 -1.32
C ALA A 97 -25.01 -7.28 -2.16
N GLU A 98 -24.19 -7.32 -3.18
CA GLU A 98 -24.02 -6.16 -4.06
C GLU A 98 -25.27 -5.92 -4.89
N VAL A 99 -25.72 -4.66 -4.94
CA VAL A 99 -26.79 -4.24 -5.85
C VAL A 99 -26.16 -3.93 -7.19
N ILE A 100 -26.55 -4.70 -8.20
CA ILE A 100 -26.12 -4.48 -9.59
C ILE A 100 -27.07 -3.47 -10.21
N PRO A 101 -26.59 -2.35 -10.81
CA PRO A 101 -27.42 -1.41 -11.50
C PRO A 101 -28.19 -2.09 -12.64
N ASP A 102 -29.47 -1.86 -12.74
CA ASP A 102 -30.34 -2.40 -13.79
C ASP A 102 -30.84 -1.34 -14.79
N ASP A 103 -30.58 -0.07 -14.51
CA ASP A 103 -30.88 1.04 -15.40
C ASP A 103 -29.65 1.39 -16.25
N GLU A 104 -29.80 1.38 -17.59
CA GLU A 104 -28.73 1.72 -18.53
C GLU A 104 -28.27 3.19 -18.41
N ASP A 105 -29.06 4.04 -17.79
CA ASP A 105 -28.74 5.45 -17.53
C ASP A 105 -27.88 5.64 -16.25
N ASP A 106 -27.70 4.60 -15.41
CA ASP A 106 -26.79 4.63 -14.28
C ASP A 106 -25.34 4.74 -14.75
N LEU A 107 -24.58 5.64 -14.16
CA LEU A 107 -23.20 5.96 -14.57
C LEU A 107 -22.27 4.76 -14.54
N ASP A 108 -22.49 3.85 -13.59
CA ASP A 108 -21.67 2.64 -13.37
C ASP A 108 -22.30 1.36 -13.97
N TYR A 109 -23.43 1.46 -14.67
CA TYR A 109 -24.09 0.32 -15.33
C TYR A 109 -23.11 -0.50 -16.19
N GLY A 110 -22.24 0.23 -16.90
CA GLY A 110 -21.25 -0.36 -17.81
C GLY A 110 -20.11 -1.10 -17.11
N ASP A 111 -19.93 -0.92 -15.80
CA ASP A 111 -18.84 -1.53 -15.02
C ASP A 111 -19.17 -2.95 -14.53
N TYR A 112 -20.42 -3.36 -14.71
CA TYR A 112 -20.90 -4.65 -14.27
C TYR A 112 -20.93 -5.66 -15.40
N VAL A 113 -20.17 -6.75 -15.23
CA VAL A 113 -20.07 -7.84 -16.23
C VAL A 113 -21.42 -8.49 -16.52
N GLU A 114 -22.32 -8.51 -15.54
CA GLU A 114 -23.68 -9.05 -15.61
C GLU A 114 -24.56 -8.27 -16.57
N ASN A 115 -24.30 -6.99 -16.77
CA ASN A 115 -25.03 -6.09 -17.69
C ASN A 115 -24.61 -6.29 -19.16
N THR A 116 -23.86 -7.35 -19.44
CA THR A 116 -23.48 -7.72 -20.79
C THR A 116 -23.79 -9.20 -21.06
N VAL A 117 -24.57 -9.48 -22.10
CA VAL A 117 -24.78 -10.85 -22.57
C VAL A 117 -23.55 -11.32 -23.39
N TRP A 118 -22.81 -12.28 -22.88
CA TRP A 118 -21.64 -12.87 -23.53
C TRP A 118 -22.07 -14.00 -24.47
N SER A 119 -22.07 -13.73 -25.77
CA SER A 119 -22.63 -14.65 -26.78
C SER A 119 -21.61 -15.63 -27.35
N THR A 120 -20.30 -15.35 -27.18
CA THR A 120 -19.22 -16.19 -27.67
C THR A 120 -18.31 -16.57 -26.49
N THR A 121 -18.02 -17.87 -26.34
CA THR A 121 -17.07 -18.33 -25.35
C THR A 121 -15.88 -19.00 -26.05
N VAL A 122 -14.68 -18.52 -25.74
CA VAL A 122 -13.41 -19.05 -26.21
C VAL A 122 -12.69 -19.65 -25.01
N HIS A 123 -12.23 -20.89 -25.12
CA HIS A 123 -11.48 -21.56 -24.06
C HIS A 123 -9.99 -21.57 -24.40
N ILE A 124 -9.17 -21.15 -23.45
CA ILE A 124 -7.71 -21.15 -23.53
C ILE A 124 -7.19 -22.05 -22.40
N ALA A 125 -6.49 -23.09 -22.76
CA ALA A 125 -5.91 -24.04 -21.81
C ALA A 125 -4.40 -24.08 -21.96
N PHE A 126 -3.68 -23.77 -20.90
CA PHE A 126 -2.23 -23.91 -20.82
C PHE A 126 -1.86 -25.32 -20.35
N ASP A 127 -0.84 -25.92 -20.99
CA ASP A 127 -0.27 -27.23 -20.63
C ASP A 127 1.26 -27.16 -20.74
N GLY A 128 1.88 -26.62 -19.68
CA GLY A 128 3.33 -26.42 -19.61
C GLY A 128 3.83 -25.44 -20.67
N GLU A 129 4.51 -25.92 -21.70
CA GLU A 129 5.11 -25.08 -22.75
C GLU A 129 4.18 -24.82 -23.94
N THR A 130 2.93 -25.23 -23.85
CA THR A 130 1.96 -25.12 -24.95
C THR A 130 0.64 -24.53 -24.48
N ALA A 131 -0.13 -24.02 -25.42
CA ALA A 131 -1.51 -23.58 -25.19
C ALA A 131 -2.43 -24.15 -26.26
N THR A 132 -3.67 -24.45 -25.89
CA THR A 132 -4.74 -24.84 -26.80
C THR A 132 -5.87 -23.84 -26.71
N VAL A 133 -6.37 -23.39 -27.86
CA VAL A 133 -7.52 -22.46 -27.94
C VAL A 133 -8.63 -23.14 -28.72
N THR A 134 -9.83 -23.16 -28.15
CA THR A 134 -11.02 -23.77 -28.74
C THR A 134 -12.25 -22.86 -28.62
N GLY A 135 -13.25 -23.09 -29.44
CA GLY A 135 -14.51 -22.34 -29.46
C GLY A 135 -14.41 -20.95 -30.12
N ASN A 136 -13.26 -20.58 -30.64
CA ASN A 136 -13.07 -19.29 -31.31
C ASN A 136 -13.74 -19.32 -32.71
N PRO A 137 -14.66 -18.38 -33.01
CA PRO A 137 -15.17 -18.21 -34.38
C PRO A 137 -14.07 -17.64 -35.29
N SER A 138 -14.24 -17.74 -36.60
CA SER A 138 -13.27 -17.26 -37.58
C SER A 138 -12.98 -15.74 -37.51
N THR A 139 -13.80 -14.99 -36.81
CA THR A 139 -13.60 -13.54 -36.54
C THR A 139 -12.76 -13.25 -35.30
N VAL A 140 -12.38 -14.28 -34.55
CA VAL A 140 -11.42 -14.21 -33.43
C VAL A 140 -10.14 -14.90 -33.87
N ASN A 141 -9.20 -14.13 -34.33
CA ASN A 141 -7.89 -14.63 -34.76
C ASN A 141 -7.03 -14.96 -33.56
N VAL A 142 -6.41 -16.13 -33.58
CA VAL A 142 -5.55 -16.62 -32.52
C VAL A 142 -4.20 -16.98 -33.12
N ALA A 143 -3.15 -16.41 -32.57
CA ALA A 143 -1.75 -16.81 -32.83
C ALA A 143 -1.20 -17.45 -31.54
N ILE A 144 -0.54 -18.60 -31.70
CA ILE A 144 0.05 -19.34 -30.58
C ILE A 144 1.52 -19.58 -30.92
N ASP A 145 2.41 -19.18 -29.99
CA ASP A 145 3.83 -19.48 -30.03
C ASP A 145 4.22 -20.11 -28.67
N GLY A 146 4.39 -21.41 -28.65
CA GLY A 146 4.50 -22.14 -27.39
C GLY A 146 3.27 -21.97 -26.51
N ALA A 147 3.44 -21.37 -25.35
CA ALA A 147 2.35 -20.99 -24.46
C ALA A 147 2.03 -19.47 -24.50
N HIS A 148 2.57 -18.73 -25.46
CA HIS A 148 2.17 -17.33 -25.69
C HIS A 148 0.99 -17.26 -26.64
N VAL A 149 -0.15 -16.75 -26.15
CA VAL A 149 -1.40 -16.67 -26.91
C VAL A 149 -1.69 -15.20 -27.21
N THR A 150 -1.81 -14.87 -28.49
CA THR A 150 -2.22 -13.55 -28.95
C THR A 150 -3.58 -13.62 -29.63
N ILE A 151 -4.52 -12.81 -29.15
CA ILE A 151 -5.88 -12.71 -29.66
C ILE A 151 -6.04 -11.37 -30.40
N THR A 152 -6.48 -11.41 -31.65
CA THR A 152 -6.82 -10.22 -32.43
C THR A 152 -8.26 -10.32 -32.91
N THR A 153 -9.12 -9.36 -32.55
CA THR A 153 -10.54 -9.43 -32.87
C THR A 153 -11.25 -8.11 -32.88
N THR A 154 -12.29 -8.01 -33.72
CA THR A 154 -13.32 -6.95 -33.71
C THR A 154 -14.67 -7.46 -33.20
N THR A 155 -14.73 -8.73 -32.78
CA THR A 155 -15.96 -9.41 -32.34
C THR A 155 -16.41 -8.89 -30.98
N LYS A 156 -17.70 -8.59 -30.86
CA LYS A 156 -18.34 -8.14 -29.63
C LYS A 156 -18.74 -9.33 -28.74
N ARG A 157 -18.82 -9.09 -27.41
CA ARG A 157 -19.43 -10.03 -26.46
C ARG A 157 -18.70 -11.37 -26.38
N VAL A 158 -17.36 -11.32 -26.43
CA VAL A 158 -16.51 -12.49 -26.28
C VAL A 158 -16.12 -12.63 -24.80
N ARG A 159 -16.29 -13.85 -24.29
CA ARG A 159 -15.77 -14.30 -23.02
C ARG A 159 -14.64 -15.31 -23.29
N TYR A 160 -13.48 -15.07 -22.69
CA TYR A 160 -12.36 -15.98 -22.69
C TYR A 160 -12.29 -16.67 -21.33
N VAL A 161 -12.34 -18.02 -21.31
CA VAL A 161 -12.18 -18.83 -20.11
C VAL A 161 -10.79 -19.45 -20.15
N VAL A 162 -10.00 -19.18 -19.09
CA VAL A 162 -8.58 -19.51 -19.06
C VAL A 162 -8.30 -20.48 -17.93
N THR A 163 -7.61 -21.57 -18.26
CA THR A 163 -7.26 -22.67 -17.33
C THR A 163 -5.82 -23.13 -17.55
N GLY A 164 -5.31 -23.92 -16.61
CA GLY A 164 -4.05 -24.64 -16.76
C GLY A 164 -2.84 -23.83 -16.31
N THR A 165 -1.64 -24.35 -16.57
CA THR A 165 -0.40 -23.81 -16.00
C THR A 165 0.69 -23.69 -17.06
N THR A 166 1.43 -22.57 -17.03
CA THR A 166 2.63 -22.36 -17.84
C THR A 166 3.68 -21.56 -17.07
N THR A 167 4.94 -21.94 -17.25
CA THR A 167 6.10 -21.19 -16.69
C THR A 167 6.79 -20.31 -17.72
N ASN A 168 6.31 -20.32 -18.97
CA ASN A 168 6.81 -19.46 -20.07
C ASN A 168 5.68 -19.23 -21.06
N GLY A 169 4.73 -18.38 -20.69
CA GLY A 169 3.57 -18.09 -21.54
C GLY A 169 2.91 -16.75 -21.17
N SER A 170 1.97 -16.33 -21.99
CA SER A 170 1.26 -15.07 -21.80
C SER A 170 -0.07 -15.05 -22.53
N LEU A 171 -0.92 -14.11 -22.15
CA LEU A 171 -2.12 -13.70 -22.88
C LEU A 171 -1.95 -12.27 -23.36
N LYS A 172 -2.08 -12.05 -24.68
CA LYS A 172 -2.09 -10.73 -25.29
C LYS A 172 -3.37 -10.52 -26.09
N PHE A 173 -4.00 -9.34 -25.89
CA PHE A 173 -5.25 -8.99 -26.55
C PHE A 173 -5.12 -7.72 -27.36
N TYR A 174 -5.47 -7.80 -28.66
CA TYR A 174 -5.78 -6.69 -29.53
C TYR A 174 -7.26 -6.76 -29.87
N SER A 175 -8.09 -6.12 -29.06
CA SER A 175 -9.54 -6.12 -29.23
C SER A 175 -10.02 -4.69 -29.49
N GLU A 176 -10.95 -4.51 -30.40
CA GLU A 176 -11.66 -3.25 -30.58
C GLU A 176 -12.90 -3.13 -29.67
N LYS A 177 -13.23 -4.16 -28.94
CA LYS A 177 -14.46 -4.26 -28.16
C LYS A 177 -14.16 -4.74 -26.75
N LYS A 178 -15.02 -4.30 -25.81
CA LYS A 178 -15.00 -4.80 -24.45
C LYS A 178 -15.16 -6.35 -24.45
N PHE A 179 -14.47 -6.99 -23.52
CA PHE A 179 -14.50 -8.45 -23.39
C PHE A 179 -14.39 -8.90 -21.93
N GLN A 180 -14.74 -10.15 -21.68
CA GLN A 180 -14.57 -10.80 -20.39
C GLN A 180 -13.40 -11.79 -20.44
N LEU A 181 -12.50 -11.70 -19.47
CA LEU A 181 -11.50 -12.71 -19.14
C LEU A 181 -11.89 -13.39 -17.84
N GLN A 182 -12.24 -14.66 -17.90
CA GLN A 182 -12.58 -15.48 -16.75
C GLN A 182 -11.39 -16.36 -16.40
N LEU A 183 -10.81 -16.16 -15.23
CA LEU A 183 -9.74 -16.99 -14.69
C LEU A 183 -10.35 -18.17 -13.94
N ASP A 184 -10.02 -19.39 -14.36
CA ASP A 184 -10.62 -20.64 -13.87
C ASP A 184 -9.54 -21.65 -13.48
N GLY A 185 -8.74 -21.32 -12.47
CA GLY A 185 -7.62 -22.15 -12.01
C GLY A 185 -6.40 -22.03 -12.92
N VAL A 186 -6.00 -20.82 -13.29
CA VAL A 186 -4.85 -20.58 -14.16
C VAL A 186 -3.62 -20.16 -13.38
N ASP A 187 -2.43 -20.62 -13.79
CA ASP A 187 -1.13 -20.17 -13.31
C ASP A 187 -0.23 -19.82 -14.51
N ILE A 188 0.01 -18.54 -14.72
CA ILE A 188 0.82 -18.02 -15.84
C ILE A 188 2.05 -17.32 -15.29
N THR A 189 3.22 -17.74 -15.75
CA THR A 189 4.48 -17.01 -15.61
C THR A 189 4.98 -16.59 -16.99
N ASN A 190 5.25 -15.30 -17.16
CA ASN A 190 5.92 -14.75 -18.35
C ASN A 190 7.28 -14.16 -17.96
N PRO A 191 8.38 -14.86 -18.17
CA PRO A 191 9.72 -14.36 -17.81
C PRO A 191 10.15 -13.09 -18.53
N THR A 192 9.51 -12.76 -19.66
CA THR A 192 9.94 -11.68 -20.57
C THR A 192 8.88 -10.60 -20.78
N GLY A 193 7.89 -10.49 -19.89
CA GLY A 193 6.87 -9.46 -20.00
C GLY A 193 5.67 -9.69 -19.09
N ALA A 194 4.58 -9.02 -19.41
CA ALA A 194 3.30 -9.18 -18.72
C ALA A 194 2.73 -10.59 -18.88
N ALA A 195 2.19 -11.17 -17.82
CA ALA A 195 1.43 -12.42 -17.91
C ALA A 195 0.12 -12.22 -18.71
N VAL A 196 -0.55 -11.07 -18.49
CA VAL A 196 -1.71 -10.64 -19.25
C VAL A 196 -1.50 -9.21 -19.72
N ASN A 197 -1.52 -9.00 -21.04
CA ASN A 197 -1.31 -7.72 -21.70
C ASN A 197 -2.51 -7.39 -22.60
N ASN A 198 -3.36 -6.43 -22.16
CA ASN A 198 -4.49 -5.96 -22.93
C ASN A 198 -4.19 -4.62 -23.61
N GLN A 199 -4.05 -4.63 -24.92
CA GLN A 199 -3.85 -3.45 -25.77
C GLN A 199 -5.18 -2.89 -26.30
N CYS A 200 -6.28 -3.09 -25.55
CA CYS A 200 -7.61 -2.58 -25.90
C CYS A 200 -8.01 -1.46 -24.93
N GLY A 201 -8.24 -0.27 -25.44
CA GLY A 201 -8.76 0.86 -24.67
C GLY A 201 -10.28 0.78 -24.36
N LYS A 202 -10.82 -0.44 -24.16
CA LYS A 202 -12.21 -0.68 -23.77
C LYS A 202 -12.27 -1.52 -22.51
N SER A 203 -13.43 -1.56 -21.86
CA SER A 203 -13.62 -2.29 -20.61
C SER A 203 -13.17 -3.74 -20.71
N PHE A 204 -12.28 -4.09 -19.80
CA PHE A 204 -11.72 -5.43 -19.59
C PHE A 204 -12.30 -5.98 -18.28
N TYR A 205 -13.30 -6.87 -18.41
CA TYR A 205 -13.90 -7.53 -17.25
C TYR A 205 -13.08 -8.75 -16.83
N LEU A 206 -12.37 -8.62 -15.72
CA LEU A 206 -11.62 -9.70 -15.12
C LEU A 206 -12.49 -10.43 -14.11
N VAL A 207 -12.92 -11.64 -14.41
CA VAL A 207 -13.75 -12.46 -13.53
C VAL A 207 -12.91 -13.58 -12.92
N ILE A 208 -12.82 -13.60 -11.59
CA ILE A 208 -12.10 -14.65 -10.86
C ILE A 208 -13.12 -15.70 -10.44
N ASN A 209 -13.05 -16.88 -11.06
CA ASN A 209 -14.08 -17.91 -10.89
C ASN A 209 -14.12 -18.41 -9.43
N GLU A 210 -15.33 -18.59 -8.91
CA GLU A 210 -15.54 -19.02 -7.52
C GLU A 210 -14.89 -20.39 -7.26
N GLY A 211 -14.23 -20.54 -6.11
CA GLY A 211 -13.56 -21.75 -5.70
C GLY A 211 -12.22 -22.01 -6.37
N THR A 212 -11.74 -21.09 -7.22
CA THR A 212 -10.44 -21.23 -7.91
C THR A 212 -9.37 -20.35 -7.27
N VAL A 213 -8.11 -20.79 -7.42
CA VAL A 213 -6.92 -19.99 -7.12
C VAL A 213 -6.18 -19.78 -8.43
N ASN A 214 -5.93 -18.53 -8.75
CA ASN A 214 -5.28 -18.11 -9.99
C ASN A 214 -3.99 -17.37 -9.65
N THR A 215 -2.98 -17.48 -10.50
CA THR A 215 -1.69 -16.83 -10.29
C THR A 215 -1.17 -16.24 -11.59
N LEU A 216 -0.69 -14.99 -11.51
CA LEU A 216 -0.02 -14.32 -12.61
C LEU A 216 1.36 -13.84 -12.12
N ARG A 217 2.40 -14.08 -12.93
CA ARG A 217 3.77 -13.64 -12.66
C ARG A 217 4.38 -13.02 -13.91
N ASP A 218 5.01 -11.89 -13.76
CA ASP A 218 5.89 -11.32 -14.77
C ASP A 218 7.36 -11.74 -14.54
N GLY A 219 8.22 -11.28 -15.43
CA GLY A 219 9.67 -11.36 -15.28
C GLY A 219 10.30 -9.98 -15.16
N ASP A 220 11.57 -9.94 -14.81
CA ASP A 220 12.34 -8.72 -14.62
C ASP A 220 12.84 -8.08 -15.94
N ASN A 221 12.77 -8.83 -17.06
CA ASN A 221 13.26 -8.41 -18.37
C ASN A 221 12.12 -8.32 -19.39
N TYR A 222 11.44 -7.18 -19.43
CA TYR A 222 10.36 -6.96 -20.39
C TYR A 222 10.89 -6.78 -21.81
N THR A 223 10.44 -7.62 -22.73
CA THR A 223 10.64 -7.42 -24.16
C THR A 223 9.69 -6.34 -24.65
N MET A 224 10.27 -5.18 -24.98
CA MET A 224 9.49 -4.05 -25.47
C MET A 224 9.11 -4.27 -26.94
N VAL A 225 7.88 -3.95 -27.27
CA VAL A 225 7.35 -3.92 -28.63
C VAL A 225 7.05 -2.48 -28.97
N GLU A 226 7.42 -2.05 -30.19
CA GLU A 226 7.18 -0.68 -30.66
C GLU A 226 5.67 -0.39 -30.67
N ASP A 227 5.28 0.78 -30.18
CA ASP A 227 3.89 1.25 -30.05
C ASP A 227 3.03 0.43 -29.07
N GLU A 228 3.63 -0.36 -28.17
CA GLU A 228 2.91 -1.07 -27.11
C GLU A 228 3.40 -0.68 -25.72
N ASP A 229 2.47 -0.50 -24.82
CA ASP A 229 2.75 -0.40 -23.41
C ASP A 229 2.64 -1.77 -22.71
N GLN A 230 3.54 -1.98 -21.76
CA GLN A 230 3.50 -3.11 -20.82
C GLN A 230 3.97 -2.58 -19.46
N LYS A 231 3.03 -2.26 -18.59
CA LYS A 231 3.32 -1.56 -17.33
C LYS A 231 3.17 -2.43 -16.07
N ALA A 232 2.73 -3.68 -16.22
CA ALA A 232 2.42 -4.56 -15.08
C ALA A 232 2.40 -6.03 -15.49
N ALA A 233 2.39 -6.93 -14.50
CA ALA A 233 2.09 -8.35 -14.71
C ALA A 233 0.69 -8.57 -15.30
N LEU A 234 -0.28 -7.75 -14.87
CA LEU A 234 -1.61 -7.59 -15.46
C LEU A 234 -1.77 -6.15 -15.93
N PHE A 235 -1.68 -5.92 -17.24
CA PHE A 235 -1.77 -4.59 -17.84
C PHE A 235 -2.98 -4.44 -18.76
N SER A 236 -3.57 -3.25 -18.79
CA SER A 236 -4.65 -2.87 -19.71
C SER A 236 -4.54 -1.40 -20.13
N GLU A 237 -4.67 -1.14 -21.43
CA GLU A 237 -4.88 0.21 -21.98
C GLU A 237 -6.24 0.80 -21.59
N GLY A 238 -7.23 -0.04 -21.30
CA GLY A 238 -8.58 0.38 -20.87
C GLY A 238 -8.87 -0.08 -19.45
N GLN A 239 -10.12 0.13 -19.04
CA GLN A 239 -10.61 -0.13 -17.70
C GLN A 239 -10.40 -1.60 -17.28
N ILE A 240 -9.95 -1.83 -16.04
CA ILE A 240 -9.90 -3.17 -15.42
C ILE A 240 -11.01 -3.27 -14.39
N LEU A 241 -11.99 -4.12 -14.66
CA LEU A 241 -13.18 -4.34 -13.84
C LEU A 241 -13.10 -5.73 -13.19
N VAL A 242 -12.67 -5.78 -11.92
CA VAL A 242 -12.41 -7.04 -11.21
C VAL A 242 -13.65 -7.49 -10.46
N SER A 243 -14.06 -8.72 -10.68
CA SER A 243 -15.21 -9.35 -10.03
C SER A 243 -15.02 -10.86 -9.82
N GLY A 244 -15.99 -11.51 -9.18
CA GLY A 244 -15.97 -12.95 -8.88
C GLY A 244 -15.52 -13.21 -7.44
N LYS A 245 -15.58 -14.50 -7.03
CA LYS A 245 -15.34 -14.93 -5.65
C LYS A 245 -14.15 -15.88 -5.51
N GLY A 246 -13.30 -15.97 -6.53
CA GLY A 246 -12.06 -16.73 -6.47
C GLY A 246 -10.90 -15.92 -5.92
N LYS A 247 -9.72 -16.55 -5.85
CA LYS A 247 -8.46 -15.91 -5.43
C LYS A 247 -7.57 -15.64 -6.62
N LEU A 248 -6.95 -14.45 -6.64
CA LEU A 248 -5.94 -14.07 -7.63
C LEU A 248 -4.69 -13.56 -6.93
N ASN A 249 -3.59 -14.28 -7.14
CA ASN A 249 -2.26 -13.88 -6.69
C ASN A 249 -1.49 -13.29 -7.86
N ILE A 250 -0.90 -12.11 -7.67
CA ILE A 250 -0.03 -11.46 -8.66
C ILE A 250 1.32 -11.19 -8.03
N TYR A 251 2.36 -11.72 -8.63
CA TYR A 251 3.75 -11.50 -8.23
C TYR A 251 4.45 -10.73 -9.35
N SER A 252 5.00 -9.57 -9.02
CA SER A 252 5.72 -8.76 -10.00
C SER A 252 7.15 -8.49 -9.56
N THR A 253 8.07 -8.84 -10.45
CA THR A 253 9.51 -8.58 -10.33
C THR A 253 10.01 -7.57 -11.35
N GLY A 254 9.24 -7.30 -12.40
CA GLY A 254 9.62 -6.41 -13.48
C GLY A 254 9.00 -5.02 -13.37
N LYS A 255 7.70 -4.93 -13.07
CA LYS A 255 6.96 -3.66 -13.06
C LYS A 255 5.90 -3.64 -11.95
N ASN A 256 4.67 -3.17 -12.23
CA ASN A 256 3.56 -3.18 -11.26
C ASN A 256 2.86 -4.54 -11.23
N CYS A 257 2.10 -4.83 -10.19
CA CYS A 257 1.22 -6.01 -10.21
C CYS A 257 0.05 -5.80 -11.19
N ILE A 258 -0.72 -4.72 -10.99
CA ILE A 258 -1.85 -4.32 -11.85
C ILE A 258 -1.60 -2.90 -12.35
N ALA A 259 -1.77 -2.65 -13.66
CA ALA A 259 -1.79 -1.30 -14.18
C ALA A 259 -2.86 -1.11 -15.26
N SER A 260 -3.55 0.03 -15.20
CA SER A 260 -4.51 0.49 -16.20
C SER A 260 -4.17 1.91 -16.64
N ASP A 261 -4.22 2.17 -17.94
CA ASP A 261 -4.13 3.53 -18.49
C ASP A 261 -5.47 4.27 -18.43
N ASP A 262 -6.44 3.68 -17.78
CA ASP A 262 -7.75 4.22 -17.48
C ASP A 262 -7.99 3.99 -15.96
N TYR A 263 -9.00 3.25 -15.54
CA TYR A 263 -9.27 3.00 -14.12
C TYR A 263 -9.26 1.52 -13.73
N VAL A 264 -9.16 1.29 -12.42
CA VAL A 264 -9.29 -0.03 -11.79
C VAL A 264 -10.47 -0.01 -10.82
N PHE A 265 -11.42 -0.90 -11.03
CA PHE A 265 -12.60 -1.07 -10.18
C PHE A 265 -12.62 -2.49 -9.59
N VAL A 266 -12.60 -2.60 -8.25
CA VAL A 266 -12.63 -3.89 -7.55
C VAL A 266 -13.94 -4.03 -6.80
N ARG A 267 -14.68 -5.08 -7.13
CA ARG A 267 -16.01 -5.37 -6.60
C ARG A 267 -15.97 -6.30 -5.38
N PRO A 268 -17.05 -6.37 -4.59
CA PRO A 268 -17.20 -7.30 -3.47
C PRO A 268 -16.93 -8.77 -3.85
N GLY A 269 -16.43 -9.53 -2.88
CA GLY A 269 -16.18 -10.96 -2.99
C GLY A 269 -14.83 -11.35 -3.60
N CYS A 270 -14.09 -10.41 -4.23
CA CYS A 270 -12.77 -10.70 -4.80
C CYS A 270 -11.72 -10.90 -3.70
N HIS A 271 -10.81 -11.87 -3.89
CA HIS A 271 -9.62 -12.03 -3.06
C HIS A 271 -8.37 -11.79 -3.90
N LEU A 272 -7.66 -10.69 -3.64
CA LEU A 272 -6.44 -10.30 -4.34
C LEU A 272 -5.25 -10.34 -3.40
N TYR A 273 -4.17 -10.99 -3.82
CA TYR A 273 -2.86 -10.88 -3.21
C TYR A 273 -1.87 -10.32 -4.22
N LEU A 274 -1.29 -9.14 -3.93
CA LEU A 274 -0.38 -8.43 -4.81
C LEU A 274 0.98 -8.31 -4.14
N ASN A 275 2.01 -8.92 -4.72
CA ASN A 275 3.37 -8.84 -4.22
C ASN A 275 4.28 -8.26 -5.29
N SER A 276 4.92 -7.12 -5.00
CA SER A 276 5.84 -6.48 -5.94
C SER A 276 7.18 -6.15 -5.29
N THR A 277 8.25 -6.53 -5.97
CA THR A 277 9.63 -6.16 -5.61
C THR A 277 10.21 -5.07 -6.53
N SER A 278 9.43 -4.59 -7.51
CA SER A 278 9.90 -3.69 -8.56
C SER A 278 9.02 -2.44 -8.76
N GLY A 279 7.70 -2.56 -8.57
CA GLY A 279 6.77 -1.45 -8.81
C GLY A 279 5.61 -1.41 -7.82
N HIS A 280 4.53 -0.80 -8.25
CA HIS A 280 3.32 -0.61 -7.42
C HIS A 280 2.45 -1.88 -7.34
N GLY A 281 1.61 -1.94 -6.31
CA GLY A 281 0.54 -2.95 -6.26
C GLY A 281 -0.51 -2.68 -7.34
N ILE A 282 -1.20 -1.55 -7.26
CA ILE A 282 -2.15 -1.09 -8.28
C ILE A 282 -1.71 0.30 -8.78
N LYS A 283 -1.61 0.44 -10.10
CA LYS A 283 -1.46 1.74 -10.76
C LYS A 283 -2.64 2.00 -11.69
N ALA A 284 -3.25 3.18 -11.59
CA ALA A 284 -4.28 3.63 -12.50
C ALA A 284 -4.07 5.10 -12.87
N LYS A 285 -4.55 5.50 -14.05
CA LYS A 285 -4.46 6.86 -14.51
C LYS A 285 -5.62 7.70 -14.01
N ASP A 286 -6.87 7.23 -14.22
CA ASP A 286 -8.05 8.04 -13.97
C ASP A 286 -8.60 7.85 -12.55
N TYR A 287 -8.84 6.60 -12.10
CA TYR A 287 -9.18 6.34 -10.70
C TYR A 287 -8.95 4.89 -10.28
N VAL A 288 -8.87 4.69 -8.97
CA VAL A 288 -8.97 3.38 -8.32
C VAL A 288 -10.19 3.40 -7.41
N HIS A 289 -11.14 2.50 -7.65
CA HIS A 289 -12.30 2.33 -6.78
C HIS A 289 -12.31 0.93 -6.17
N ILE A 290 -12.15 0.84 -4.85
CA ILE A 290 -12.32 -0.37 -4.07
C ILE A 290 -13.72 -0.34 -3.47
N LYS A 291 -14.64 -1.09 -4.07
CA LYS A 291 -16.03 -1.21 -3.60
C LYS A 291 -16.20 -2.35 -2.61
N GLY A 292 -15.28 -3.34 -2.63
CA GLY A 292 -15.33 -4.49 -1.76
C GLY A 292 -14.18 -5.47 -1.96
N GLY A 293 -14.31 -6.65 -1.37
CA GLY A 293 -13.35 -7.73 -1.44
C GLY A 293 -12.23 -7.66 -0.40
N VAL A 294 -11.35 -8.64 -0.44
CA VAL A 294 -10.15 -8.73 0.41
C VAL A 294 -8.93 -8.50 -0.48
N ILE A 295 -8.18 -7.44 -0.20
CA ILE A 295 -6.99 -7.08 -0.97
C ILE A 295 -5.80 -7.00 -0.02
N ASN A 296 -4.81 -7.86 -0.24
CA ASN A 296 -3.56 -7.88 0.50
C ASN A 296 -2.41 -7.49 -0.43
N MET A 297 -1.56 -6.53 -0.01
CA MET A 297 -0.43 -6.06 -0.79
C MET A 297 0.86 -6.08 0.03
N GLU A 298 1.94 -6.62 -0.56
CA GLU A 298 3.30 -6.52 -0.05
C GLU A 298 4.18 -5.88 -1.12
N ILE A 299 4.67 -4.67 -0.84
CA ILE A 299 5.39 -3.84 -1.81
C ILE A 299 6.77 -3.50 -1.23
N ALA A 300 7.81 -4.02 -1.85
CA ALA A 300 9.17 -3.92 -1.34
C ALA A 300 10.07 -2.92 -2.07
N ALA A 301 9.69 -2.50 -3.28
CA ALA A 301 10.51 -1.61 -4.09
C ALA A 301 10.62 -0.19 -3.53
N ASP A 302 11.80 0.40 -3.64
CA ASP A 302 12.03 1.82 -3.32
C ASP A 302 11.19 2.72 -4.25
N GLY A 303 10.61 3.77 -3.69
CA GLY A 303 9.74 4.69 -4.42
C GLY A 303 8.36 4.12 -4.80
N ALA A 304 8.07 2.84 -4.51
CA ALA A 304 6.79 2.21 -4.86
C ALA A 304 5.66 2.53 -3.87
N LYS A 305 4.44 2.26 -4.29
CA LYS A 305 3.20 2.46 -3.52
C LYS A 305 2.34 1.20 -3.59
N GLY A 306 1.52 0.98 -2.55
CA GLY A 306 0.46 -0.02 -2.65
C GLY A 306 -0.54 0.35 -3.75
N ILE A 307 -1.16 1.51 -3.64
CA ILE A 307 -2.01 2.11 -4.67
C ILE A 307 -1.38 3.41 -5.13
N ASN A 308 -1.17 3.55 -6.44
CA ASN A 308 -0.69 4.77 -7.09
C ASN A 308 -1.69 5.19 -8.16
N CYS A 309 -2.42 6.27 -7.93
CA CYS A 309 -3.37 6.81 -8.89
C CYS A 309 -2.96 8.21 -9.31
N ASP A 310 -2.95 8.46 -10.61
CA ASP A 310 -2.62 9.76 -11.16
C ASP A 310 -3.81 10.75 -11.02
N SER A 311 -4.98 10.27 -10.51
CA SER A 311 -6.15 11.09 -10.20
C SER A 311 -6.81 10.62 -8.89
N LEU A 312 -7.97 9.97 -8.93
CA LEU A 312 -8.89 9.77 -7.80
C LEU A 312 -8.75 8.40 -7.13
N VAL A 313 -8.88 8.33 -5.81
CA VAL A 313 -8.99 7.07 -5.08
C VAL A 313 -10.28 7.04 -4.25
N TYR A 314 -11.10 6.02 -4.48
CA TYR A 314 -12.34 5.76 -3.75
C TYR A 314 -12.25 4.43 -3.01
N ILE A 315 -12.56 4.44 -1.70
CA ILE A 315 -12.71 3.23 -0.89
C ILE A 315 -14.08 3.28 -0.24
N THR A 316 -14.96 2.40 -0.69
CA THR A 316 -16.35 2.38 -0.25
C THR A 316 -16.75 1.09 0.45
N GLY A 317 -15.87 0.07 0.45
CA GLY A 317 -16.10 -1.21 1.11
C GLY A 317 -14.87 -2.11 1.11
N GLY A 318 -15.04 -3.34 1.54
CA GLY A 318 -14.01 -4.36 1.59
C GLY A 318 -12.96 -4.17 2.69
N ARG A 319 -11.93 -5.00 2.64
CA ARG A 319 -10.73 -4.88 3.47
C ARG A 319 -9.49 -4.83 2.58
N THR A 320 -8.79 -3.71 2.63
CA THR A 320 -7.51 -3.54 1.94
C THR A 320 -6.40 -3.41 2.97
N THR A 321 -5.40 -4.30 2.89
CA THR A 321 -4.21 -4.26 3.74
C THR A 321 -2.97 -4.06 2.87
N ILE A 322 -2.21 -3.01 3.14
CA ILE A 322 -1.02 -2.62 2.39
C ILE A 322 0.18 -2.58 3.31
N ILE A 323 1.19 -3.40 3.01
CA ILE A 323 2.48 -3.39 3.70
C ILE A 323 3.54 -2.95 2.71
N THR A 324 4.20 -1.81 2.98
CA THR A 324 5.33 -1.34 2.18
C THR A 324 6.61 -1.33 3.01
N SER A 325 7.71 -1.79 2.41
CA SER A 325 9.04 -1.80 3.05
C SER A 325 10.09 -0.97 2.31
N GLY A 326 9.81 -0.56 1.06
CA GLY A 326 10.69 0.29 0.28
C GLY A 326 10.88 1.67 0.88
N THR A 327 11.99 2.32 0.57
CA THR A 327 12.35 3.67 1.00
C THR A 327 12.11 4.69 -0.11
N THR A 328 12.26 5.97 0.20
CA THR A 328 12.26 7.01 -0.84
C THR A 328 13.40 6.76 -1.83
N LEU A 329 13.06 6.64 -3.11
CA LEU A 329 14.02 6.53 -4.21
C LEU A 329 14.56 7.93 -4.55
N ILE A 330 15.87 8.06 -4.60
CA ILE A 330 16.55 9.28 -5.01
C ILE A 330 17.27 8.97 -6.33
N GLU A 331 16.87 9.65 -7.38
CA GLU A 331 17.43 9.50 -8.70
C GLU A 331 17.96 10.86 -9.20
N THR A 332 18.68 10.85 -10.29
CA THR A 332 19.15 12.08 -10.94
C THR A 332 18.43 12.19 -12.29
N ASP A 333 17.78 13.32 -12.53
CA ASP A 333 17.14 13.59 -13.82
C ASP A 333 18.16 13.76 -14.96
N GLY A 334 17.67 13.88 -16.19
CA GLY A 334 18.52 14.05 -17.38
C GLY A 334 19.34 15.36 -17.40
N GLU A 335 19.04 16.29 -16.49
CA GLU A 335 19.75 17.58 -16.32
C GLU A 335 20.74 17.55 -15.14
N GLY A 336 20.80 16.42 -14.40
CA GLY A 336 21.70 16.23 -13.26
C GLY A 336 21.12 16.68 -11.92
N ASN A 337 19.82 17.02 -11.85
CA ASN A 337 19.18 17.42 -10.59
C ASN A 337 18.66 16.20 -9.84
N PRO A 338 18.74 16.16 -8.50
CA PRO A 338 18.16 15.07 -7.73
C PRO A 338 16.62 15.13 -7.78
N THR A 339 16.01 14.03 -8.16
CA THR A 339 14.57 13.78 -8.08
C THR A 339 14.27 12.78 -6.97
N THR A 340 13.17 12.96 -6.26
CA THR A 340 12.78 12.06 -5.18
C THR A 340 11.40 11.46 -5.46
N THR A 341 11.32 10.14 -5.40
CA THR A 341 10.07 9.40 -5.49
C THR A 341 9.80 8.72 -4.15
N GLY A 342 8.86 9.26 -3.37
CA GLY A 342 8.52 8.75 -2.05
C GLY A 342 7.76 7.43 -2.09
N CYS A 343 8.01 6.53 -1.13
CA CYS A 343 7.16 5.37 -0.85
C CYS A 343 5.87 5.78 -0.16
N ALA A 344 4.78 5.09 -0.48
CA ALA A 344 3.51 5.29 0.22
C ALA A 344 2.66 4.01 0.23
N GLY A 345 1.73 3.91 1.17
CA GLY A 345 0.64 2.94 1.09
C GLY A 345 -0.31 3.31 -0.05
N VAL A 346 -0.89 4.52 0.02
CA VAL A 346 -1.77 5.06 -1.03
C VAL A 346 -1.25 6.43 -1.47
N LYS A 347 -1.18 6.65 -2.79
CA LYS A 347 -0.97 7.96 -3.40
C LYS A 347 -2.10 8.27 -4.36
N ALA A 348 -2.69 9.47 -4.23
CA ALA A 348 -3.62 10.05 -5.18
C ALA A 348 -3.12 11.45 -5.59
N ASP A 349 -3.00 11.71 -6.89
CA ASP A 349 -2.59 13.02 -7.41
C ASP A 349 -3.77 14.00 -7.50
N ASP A 350 -5.00 13.51 -7.27
CA ASP A 350 -6.21 14.27 -7.05
C ASP A 350 -6.84 13.86 -5.71
N ASN A 351 -8.14 13.76 -5.59
CA ASN A 351 -8.87 13.52 -4.35
C ASN A 351 -8.79 12.06 -3.88
N MET A 352 -8.86 11.87 -2.56
CA MET A 352 -9.16 10.58 -1.97
C MET A 352 -10.44 10.66 -1.14
N THR A 353 -11.32 9.69 -1.33
CA THR A 353 -12.55 9.57 -0.55
C THR A 353 -12.67 8.16 0.04
N MET A 354 -12.89 8.06 1.34
CA MET A 354 -13.23 6.82 2.02
C MET A 354 -14.55 6.98 2.76
N THR A 355 -15.53 6.14 2.40
CA THR A 355 -16.88 6.16 2.99
C THR A 355 -17.24 4.86 3.70
N GLY A 356 -16.42 3.82 3.58
CA GLY A 356 -16.67 2.52 4.17
C GLY A 356 -15.48 1.57 4.01
N GLY A 357 -15.65 0.34 4.48
CA GLY A 357 -14.61 -0.68 4.46
C GLY A 357 -13.51 -0.49 5.51
N THR A 358 -12.46 -1.28 5.40
CA THR A 358 -11.26 -1.22 6.26
C THR A 358 -10.03 -1.01 5.40
N LEU A 359 -9.26 0.04 5.68
CA LEU A 359 -7.97 0.30 5.04
C LEU A 359 -6.86 0.23 6.10
N ASN A 360 -6.02 -0.78 6.01
CA ASN A 360 -4.86 -1.00 6.87
C ASN A 360 -3.58 -0.71 6.09
N ILE A 361 -2.74 0.18 6.59
CA ILE A 361 -1.48 0.56 5.93
C ILE A 361 -0.33 0.49 6.93
N LYS A 362 0.71 -0.28 6.59
CA LYS A 362 1.98 -0.30 7.32
C LYS A 362 3.13 0.05 6.39
N CYS A 363 3.81 1.15 6.67
CA CYS A 363 5.00 1.58 5.94
C CYS A 363 6.21 1.50 6.88
N SER A 364 7.19 0.65 6.56
CA SER A 364 8.42 0.50 7.34
C SER A 364 9.65 1.15 6.72
N GLY A 365 9.55 1.57 5.45
CA GLY A 365 10.63 2.26 4.75
C GLY A 365 10.87 3.69 5.27
N ASN A 366 12.11 4.17 5.10
CA ASN A 366 12.46 5.53 5.51
C ASN A 366 11.77 6.58 4.63
N ASP A 367 11.42 7.72 5.23
CA ASP A 367 10.75 8.85 4.58
C ASP A 367 9.39 8.48 3.95
N ALA A 368 8.82 7.31 4.31
CA ALA A 368 7.58 6.82 3.75
C ALA A 368 6.35 7.58 4.29
N LYS A 369 5.30 7.57 3.50
CA LYS A 369 3.98 8.08 3.88
C LYS A 369 2.97 6.93 3.86
N GLY A 370 2.05 6.90 4.80
CA GLY A 370 0.94 5.95 4.73
C GLY A 370 -0.02 6.32 3.61
N ILE A 371 -0.55 7.52 3.68
CA ILE A 371 -1.39 8.13 2.64
C ILE A 371 -0.76 9.44 2.19
N ASN A 372 -0.74 9.69 0.88
CA ASN A 372 -0.28 10.95 0.27
C ASN A 372 -1.28 11.41 -0.77
N VAL A 373 -2.00 12.47 -0.48
CA VAL A 373 -3.06 13.02 -1.35
C VAL A 373 -2.73 14.46 -1.71
N ALA A 374 -2.72 14.78 -3.00
CA ALA A 374 -2.37 16.12 -3.47
C ALA A 374 -3.56 17.10 -3.44
N GLN A 375 -4.80 16.60 -3.45
CA GLN A 375 -6.04 17.37 -3.39
C GLN A 375 -6.85 16.93 -2.15
N PRO A 376 -8.10 17.37 -1.94
CA PRO A 376 -8.84 17.07 -0.72
C PRO A 376 -8.96 15.59 -0.36
N LEU A 377 -8.78 15.30 0.92
CA LEU A 377 -9.08 14.00 1.52
C LEU A 377 -10.40 14.09 2.28
N LEU A 378 -11.35 13.21 1.93
CA LEU A 378 -12.59 13.00 2.66
C LEU A 378 -12.60 11.60 3.31
N PHE A 379 -12.63 11.55 4.63
CA PHE A 379 -12.91 10.34 5.40
C PHE A 379 -14.25 10.50 6.11
N SER A 380 -15.27 9.76 5.66
CA SER A 380 -16.63 9.87 6.16
C SER A 380 -17.22 8.57 6.70
N GLY A 381 -16.44 7.48 6.73
CA GLY A 381 -16.87 6.20 7.27
C GLY A 381 -15.85 5.09 7.05
N GLY A 382 -16.10 3.96 7.68
CA GLY A 382 -15.21 2.81 7.68
C GLY A 382 -14.14 2.87 8.78
N GLU A 383 -13.10 2.07 8.62
CA GLU A 383 -11.96 1.99 9.54
C GLU A 383 -10.66 2.24 8.78
N LEU A 384 -9.95 3.30 9.14
CA LEU A 384 -8.62 3.62 8.63
C LEU A 384 -7.58 3.39 9.71
N ASN A 385 -6.58 2.53 9.43
CA ASN A 385 -5.44 2.27 10.29
C ASN A 385 -4.16 2.52 9.50
N VAL A 386 -3.37 3.51 9.90
CA VAL A 386 -2.12 3.87 9.24
C VAL A 386 -0.98 3.86 10.24
N VAL A 387 0.08 3.12 9.92
CA VAL A 387 1.30 3.02 10.75
C VAL A 387 2.54 3.22 9.87
N CYS A 388 3.33 4.24 10.17
CA CYS A 388 4.60 4.53 9.49
C CYS A 388 5.75 4.45 10.48
N THR A 389 6.49 3.33 10.50
CA THR A 389 7.59 3.07 11.44
C THR A 389 8.99 3.41 10.91
N GLY A 390 9.10 3.82 9.65
CA GLY A 390 10.36 4.23 9.04
C GLY A 390 11.01 5.42 9.74
N LYS A 391 12.31 5.61 9.51
CA LYS A 391 13.06 6.74 10.06
C LYS A 391 13.08 7.89 9.08
N GLN A 392 13.31 9.10 9.61
CA GLN A 392 13.63 10.26 8.77
C GLN A 392 15.06 10.12 8.24
N LYS A 393 15.23 10.23 6.92
CA LYS A 393 16.53 10.46 6.26
C LYS A 393 16.58 11.84 5.61
N SER A 394 15.56 12.21 4.87
CA SER A 394 15.42 13.52 4.23
C SER A 394 14.11 14.21 4.61
N ILE A 395 13.03 13.46 4.70
CA ILE A 395 11.69 13.96 5.02
C ILE A 395 11.13 13.13 6.17
N ALA A 396 10.55 13.76 7.20
CA ALA A 396 9.93 13.03 8.29
C ALA A 396 8.82 12.11 7.77
N PRO A 397 8.76 10.83 8.22
CA PRO A 397 7.66 9.92 7.89
C PRO A 397 6.31 10.55 8.27
N LYS A 398 5.27 10.24 7.51
CA LYS A 398 3.93 10.76 7.76
C LYS A 398 2.91 9.63 7.70
N GLY A 399 2.01 9.58 8.67
CA GLY A 399 0.88 8.67 8.58
C GLY A 399 -0.01 9.07 7.41
N VAL A 400 -0.65 10.21 7.50
CA VAL A 400 -1.48 10.79 6.44
C VAL A 400 -0.95 12.16 6.07
N LYS A 401 -0.67 12.39 4.79
CA LYS A 401 -0.31 13.68 4.21
C LYS A 401 -1.40 14.11 3.23
N CYS A 402 -1.90 15.33 3.40
CA CYS A 402 -2.81 15.99 2.48
C CYS A 402 -2.26 17.37 2.13
N ASP A 403 -2.07 17.65 0.85
CA ASP A 403 -1.48 18.91 0.39
C ASP A 403 -2.52 20.06 0.34
N THR A 404 -3.81 19.74 0.55
CA THR A 404 -4.90 20.72 0.64
C THR A 404 -5.78 20.43 1.86
N ASP A 405 -7.11 20.37 1.71
CA ASP A 405 -8.05 20.21 2.81
C ASP A 405 -8.26 18.74 3.20
N CYS A 406 -8.39 18.49 4.50
CA CYS A 406 -8.73 17.17 5.04
C CYS A 406 -10.00 17.26 5.88
N THR A 407 -10.99 16.41 5.56
CA THR A 407 -12.25 16.33 6.30
C THR A 407 -12.41 14.93 6.89
N ILE A 408 -12.62 14.84 8.22
CA ILE A 408 -12.86 13.61 8.96
C ILE A 408 -14.24 13.76 9.62
N GLN A 409 -15.21 12.94 9.23
CA GLN A 409 -16.61 13.13 9.66
C GLN A 409 -17.37 11.83 9.96
N GLY A 410 -16.68 10.71 10.14
CA GLY A 410 -17.32 9.43 10.49
C GLY A 410 -16.33 8.29 10.58
N GLY A 411 -16.74 7.15 11.17
CA GLY A 411 -15.93 5.95 11.27
C GLY A 411 -14.82 6.01 12.32
N THR A 412 -13.77 5.21 12.13
CA THR A 412 -12.59 5.16 13.01
C THR A 412 -11.35 5.52 12.20
N PHE A 413 -10.65 6.55 12.62
CA PHE A 413 -9.43 7.04 11.99
C PHE A 413 -8.26 6.89 12.97
N TYR A 414 -7.33 6.00 12.66
CA TYR A 414 -6.08 5.80 13.40
C TYR A 414 -4.90 6.08 12.49
N SER A 415 -4.01 6.95 12.93
CA SER A 415 -2.75 7.23 12.25
C SER A 415 -1.61 7.37 13.24
N CYS A 416 -0.50 6.68 13.00
CA CYS A 416 0.67 6.67 13.86
C CYS A 416 1.96 6.73 13.04
N ALA A 417 2.82 7.68 13.37
CA ALA A 417 4.16 7.81 12.81
C ALA A 417 5.15 8.17 13.93
N PRO A 418 5.69 7.18 14.69
CA PRO A 418 6.50 7.42 15.88
C PRO A 418 7.74 8.29 15.65
N LYS A 419 8.29 8.30 14.44
CA LYS A 419 9.45 9.09 14.04
C LYS A 419 9.08 10.28 13.12
N GLY A 420 7.80 10.67 13.09
CA GLY A 420 7.32 11.71 12.21
C GLY A 420 6.01 12.35 12.68
N ARG A 421 5.03 12.46 11.79
CA ARG A 421 3.71 13.03 12.09
C ARG A 421 2.60 12.05 11.70
N ALA A 422 1.63 11.87 12.59
CA ALA A 422 0.44 11.07 12.31
C ALA A 422 -0.41 11.68 11.18
N LEU A 423 -0.62 13.00 11.24
CA LEU A 423 -1.38 13.75 10.25
C LEU A 423 -0.63 15.04 9.89
N ASP A 424 -0.53 15.33 8.60
CA ASP A 424 0.10 16.52 8.05
C ASP A 424 -0.79 17.09 6.94
N VAL A 425 -1.43 18.24 7.20
CA VAL A 425 -2.39 18.87 6.30
C VAL A 425 -1.90 20.29 6.01
N ASP A 426 -1.67 20.62 4.73
CA ASP A 426 -1.22 21.95 4.34
C ASP A 426 -2.38 22.95 4.24
N GLY A 427 -3.61 22.47 4.00
CA GLY A 427 -4.83 23.28 3.97
C GLY A 427 -5.62 23.25 5.28
N THR A 428 -6.93 23.17 5.18
CA THR A 428 -7.85 23.16 6.32
C THR A 428 -8.13 21.74 6.81
N LEU A 429 -7.91 21.47 8.10
CA LEU A 429 -8.38 20.27 8.76
C LEU A 429 -9.78 20.53 9.35
N THR A 430 -10.77 19.77 8.90
CA THR A 430 -12.13 19.79 9.45
C THR A 430 -12.45 18.44 10.10
N ILE A 431 -12.79 18.45 11.39
CA ILE A 431 -13.29 17.27 12.10
C ILE A 431 -14.73 17.58 12.51
N ALA A 432 -15.68 16.73 12.12
CA ALA A 432 -17.09 16.94 12.46
C ALA A 432 -17.34 16.77 13.99
N ASP A 433 -18.40 17.37 14.50
CA ASP A 433 -18.79 17.26 15.91
C ASP A 433 -19.15 15.81 16.29
N GLY A 434 -19.01 15.50 17.58
CA GLY A 434 -19.43 14.20 18.15
C GLY A 434 -18.35 13.13 18.19
N TYR A 435 -17.12 13.47 17.84
CA TYR A 435 -15.99 12.54 17.91
C TYR A 435 -15.39 12.43 19.33
N THR A 436 -14.71 11.33 19.56
CA THR A 436 -13.84 11.11 20.73
C THR A 436 -12.41 11.00 20.25
N THR A 437 -11.50 11.83 20.81
CA THR A 437 -10.06 11.64 20.61
C THR A 437 -9.47 10.92 21.82
N LEU A 438 -8.58 9.98 21.56
CA LEU A 438 -7.88 9.23 22.60
C LEU A 438 -6.49 9.79 22.90
N ASN A 439 -5.97 10.70 22.04
CA ASN A 439 -4.64 11.29 22.24
C ASN A 439 -4.51 12.67 21.54
N ASP A 440 -4.81 13.74 22.27
CA ASP A 440 -4.84 15.11 21.73
C ASP A 440 -3.47 15.83 21.73
N ALA A 441 -2.45 15.28 22.37
CA ALA A 441 -1.23 16.04 22.67
C ALA A 441 0.00 15.60 21.84
N ASP A 442 0.01 14.39 21.27
CA ASP A 442 1.18 13.88 20.56
C ASP A 442 0.98 13.91 19.04
N PRO A 443 1.72 14.77 18.30
CA PRO A 443 1.58 14.88 16.85
C PRO A 443 1.95 13.60 16.08
N ARG A 444 2.51 12.60 16.77
CA ARG A 444 2.92 11.31 16.19
C ARG A 444 1.80 10.28 16.19
N LEU A 445 0.73 10.51 16.96
CA LEU A 445 -0.42 9.61 17.06
C LEU A 445 -1.73 10.41 17.00
N LEU A 446 -2.64 10.00 16.11
CA LEU A 446 -3.99 10.52 16.04
C LEU A 446 -4.99 9.37 16.01
N GLU A 447 -5.94 9.38 16.92
CA GLU A 447 -7.02 8.41 16.98
C GLU A 447 -8.35 9.15 17.17
N ILE A 448 -9.28 8.98 16.24
CA ILE A 448 -10.59 9.60 16.21
C ILE A 448 -11.64 8.50 15.98
N SER A 449 -12.72 8.53 16.75
CA SER A 449 -13.86 7.64 16.59
C SER A 449 -15.17 8.42 16.71
N PHE A 450 -16.11 8.17 15.82
CA PHE A 450 -17.46 8.74 15.79
C PHE A 450 -18.50 7.76 16.30
#